data_1b24cdcf89e7286688317bfee90a9c74
#
_entry.id   1b24cdcf89e7286688317bfee90a9c74
#
_cell.length_a   1.000
_cell.length_b   1.000
_cell.length_c   1.000
_cell.angle_alpha   90.00
_cell.angle_beta   90.00
_cell.angle_gamma   90.00
#
_symmetry.space_group_name_H-M   'P 1'
#
loop_
_entity.id
_entity.type
_entity.pdbx_description
1 polymer ?
#
loop_
_entity_poly.entity_id
_entity_poly.type
_entity_poly.pdbx_seq_one_letter_code
_entity_poly.pdbx_strand_id
1 'polypeptide(L)'
;EPDASEGKFGPFAGQMFVAEQTYGQVQRVFLEKVNGMYQGAAFHFLKGFSSGNIGLMITPEGKMYTGGSNRGWGSWGTKLDSVERIDWTGKIPFEIHQMRARSDGFELTFTRPINPASAKPSSFSCSAYTYRYSKGYGSPELENIDPEIEVVSVADDGLSLRIKLTPLTKGHVHELAAPGLRSIKGLPLLHETAYYTLNEIPQ
;
A
#
# COMPACT_ATOMS: atom_id res chain seq x y z
N GLU A 1 -13.29 -4.65 -0.60
CA GLU A 1 -13.56 -6.09 -0.55
C GLU A 1 -12.37 -6.81 0.08
N PRO A 2 -12.50 -7.54 1.18
CA PRO A 2 -11.45 -8.39 1.73
C PRO A 2 -11.17 -9.58 0.81
N ASP A 3 -9.89 -9.97 0.69
CA ASP A 3 -9.53 -11.23 0.04
C ASP A 3 -9.82 -12.42 0.97
N ALA A 4 -10.95 -13.06 0.76
CA ALA A 4 -11.37 -14.28 1.47
C ALA A 4 -11.05 -15.57 0.68
N SER A 5 -10.19 -15.51 -0.35
CA SER A 5 -9.84 -16.67 -1.19
C SER A 5 -8.83 -17.63 -0.55
N GLU A 6 -8.41 -17.37 0.69
CA GLU A 6 -7.39 -18.18 1.40
C GLU A 6 -6.06 -18.28 0.64
N GLY A 7 -5.67 -17.18 -0.03
CA GLY A 7 -4.42 -17.09 -0.78
C GLY A 7 -4.48 -17.61 -2.22
N LYS A 8 -5.65 -18.01 -2.73
CA LYS A 8 -5.77 -18.42 -4.12
C LYS A 8 -5.66 -17.26 -5.11
N PHE A 9 -5.90 -16.02 -4.67
CA PHE A 9 -5.68 -14.82 -5.46
C PHE A 9 -4.26 -14.25 -5.32
N GLY A 10 -3.39 -14.88 -4.54
CA GLY A 10 -2.00 -14.46 -4.38
C GLY A 10 -1.58 -14.31 -2.91
N PRO A 11 -0.45 -13.63 -2.65
CA PRO A 11 0.15 -13.59 -1.33
C PRO A 11 -0.51 -12.61 -0.34
N PHE A 12 -1.65 -12.01 -0.68
CA PHE A 12 -2.25 -10.92 0.10
C PHE A 12 -3.56 -11.32 0.81
N ALA A 13 -3.72 -12.61 1.12
CA ALA A 13 -4.90 -13.13 1.81
C ALA A 13 -5.22 -12.33 3.09
N GLY A 14 -6.50 -12.03 3.29
CA GLY A 14 -7.00 -11.24 4.41
C GLY A 14 -6.80 -9.73 4.31
N GLN A 15 -6.10 -9.23 3.30
CA GLN A 15 -6.01 -7.80 3.03
C GLN A 15 -7.20 -7.33 2.19
N MET A 16 -7.46 -6.02 2.22
CA MET A 16 -8.55 -5.43 1.47
C MET A 16 -8.09 -4.94 0.10
N PHE A 17 -8.97 -5.04 -0.88
CA PHE A 17 -8.79 -4.42 -2.20
C PHE A 17 -9.88 -3.37 -2.42
N VAL A 18 -9.47 -2.21 -2.93
CA VAL A 18 -10.33 -1.03 -3.13
C VAL A 18 -10.27 -0.62 -4.59
N ALA A 19 -11.43 -0.63 -5.23
CA ALA A 19 -11.60 -0.08 -6.57
C ALA A 19 -11.56 1.45 -6.51
N GLU A 20 -10.86 2.07 -7.44
CA GLU A 20 -10.72 3.53 -7.54
C GLU A 20 -11.10 3.97 -8.96
N GLN A 21 -11.99 4.97 -9.02
CA GLN A 21 -12.63 5.36 -10.27
C GLN A 21 -11.75 6.25 -11.14
N THR A 22 -11.14 7.29 -10.57
CA THR A 22 -10.51 8.38 -11.34
C THR A 22 -9.35 7.89 -12.20
N TYR A 23 -8.46 7.10 -11.62
CA TYR A 23 -7.31 6.56 -12.34
C TYR A 23 -7.56 5.18 -12.96
N GLY A 24 -8.75 4.59 -12.73
CA GLY A 24 -9.08 3.24 -13.20
C GLY A 24 -8.08 2.22 -12.63
N GLN A 25 -8.00 2.14 -11.31
CA GLN A 25 -7.02 1.30 -10.61
C GLN A 25 -7.67 0.52 -9.46
N VAL A 26 -6.91 -0.43 -8.94
CA VAL A 26 -7.21 -1.13 -7.69
C VAL A 26 -6.03 -0.91 -6.74
N GLN A 27 -6.35 -0.56 -5.51
CA GLN A 27 -5.39 -0.43 -4.42
C GLN A 27 -5.54 -1.58 -3.45
N ARG A 28 -4.45 -1.93 -2.76
CA ARG A 28 -4.42 -2.91 -1.69
C ARG A 28 -4.27 -2.18 -0.36
N VAL A 29 -4.98 -2.64 0.67
CA VAL A 29 -4.99 -2.00 1.99
C VAL A 29 -4.71 -3.05 3.06
N PHE A 30 -3.72 -2.76 3.89
CA PHE A 30 -3.44 -3.45 5.14
C PHE A 30 -4.01 -2.63 6.31
N LEU A 31 -4.72 -3.29 7.22
CA LEU A 31 -5.28 -2.67 8.43
C LEU A 31 -4.73 -3.32 9.68
N GLU A 32 -4.51 -2.50 10.70
CA GLU A 32 -4.22 -2.94 12.06
C GLU A 32 -5.00 -2.11 13.08
N LYS A 33 -5.07 -2.59 14.31
CA LYS A 33 -5.72 -1.90 15.42
C LYS A 33 -4.68 -1.53 16.47
N VAL A 34 -4.51 -0.23 16.71
CA VAL A 34 -3.58 0.32 17.69
C VAL A 34 -4.36 1.17 18.70
N ASN A 35 -4.20 0.91 20.00
CA ASN A 35 -4.90 1.61 21.07
C ASN A 35 -6.43 1.73 20.85
N GLY A 36 -7.05 0.70 20.24
CA GLY A 36 -8.48 0.68 19.92
C GLY A 36 -8.87 1.36 18.60
N MET A 37 -7.96 2.07 17.93
CA MET A 37 -8.18 2.77 16.67
C MET A 37 -7.70 1.92 15.48
N TYR A 38 -8.50 1.83 14.40
CA TYR A 38 -8.06 1.26 13.14
C TYR A 38 -7.19 2.24 12.38
N GLN A 39 -6.12 1.74 11.81
CA GLN A 39 -5.18 2.45 10.96
C GLN A 39 -4.48 1.46 10.03
N GLY A 40 -3.64 1.94 9.11
CA GLY A 40 -2.94 1.03 8.22
C GLY A 40 -2.37 1.71 6.99
N ALA A 41 -1.97 0.91 6.04
CA ALA A 41 -1.30 1.34 4.83
C ALA A 41 -2.09 0.99 3.57
N ALA A 42 -2.13 1.92 2.62
CA ALA A 42 -2.54 1.70 1.24
C ALA A 42 -1.31 1.50 0.35
N PHE A 43 -1.44 0.61 -0.63
CA PHE A 43 -0.42 0.30 -1.62
C PHE A 43 -1.06 0.30 -3.01
N HIS A 44 -0.31 0.69 -4.02
CA HIS A 44 -0.70 0.40 -5.40
C HIS A 44 -0.80 -1.11 -5.61
N PHE A 45 -1.72 -1.54 -6.48
CA PHE A 45 -1.86 -2.95 -6.83
C PHE A 45 -1.96 -3.16 -8.34
N LEU A 46 -3.02 -2.68 -8.99
CA LEU A 46 -3.18 -2.75 -10.44
C LEU A 46 -3.76 -1.47 -10.98
N LYS A 47 -3.33 -1.06 -12.18
CA LYS A 47 -3.84 0.09 -12.92
C LYS A 47 -3.96 -0.23 -14.41
N GLY A 48 -4.66 0.65 -15.15
CA GLY A 48 -4.80 0.52 -16.59
C GLY A 48 -6.08 -0.23 -17.00
N PHE A 49 -7.10 -0.20 -16.16
CA PHE A 49 -8.43 -0.70 -16.48
C PHE A 49 -9.10 0.14 -17.57
N SER A 50 -10.00 -0.49 -18.32
CA SER A 50 -10.63 0.13 -19.51
C SER A 50 -11.59 1.27 -19.16
N SER A 51 -12.19 1.28 -17.98
CA SER A 51 -13.04 2.36 -17.44
C SER A 51 -12.71 2.62 -15.97
N GLY A 52 -13.32 3.64 -15.37
CA GLY A 52 -13.21 3.87 -13.93
C GLY A 52 -13.80 2.71 -13.13
N ASN A 53 -13.07 2.19 -12.16
CA ASN A 53 -13.50 1.06 -11.35
C ASN A 53 -14.42 1.53 -10.22
N ILE A 54 -15.63 0.92 -10.10
CA ILE A 54 -16.61 1.26 -9.09
C ILE A 54 -16.89 0.07 -8.17
N GLY A 55 -16.99 -1.13 -8.74
CA GLY A 55 -17.25 -2.37 -8.03
C GLY A 55 -16.09 -3.35 -8.14
N LEU A 56 -15.86 -4.12 -7.09
CA LEU A 56 -14.83 -5.15 -7.04
C LEU A 56 -15.33 -6.33 -6.21
N MET A 57 -15.03 -7.55 -6.66
CA MET A 57 -15.24 -8.78 -5.89
C MET A 57 -14.11 -9.76 -6.11
N ILE A 58 -13.80 -10.57 -5.09
CA ILE A 58 -12.88 -11.70 -5.18
C ILE A 58 -13.65 -12.97 -4.88
N THR A 59 -13.61 -13.92 -5.80
CA THR A 59 -14.33 -15.21 -5.63
C THR A 59 -13.52 -16.16 -4.73
N PRO A 60 -14.18 -17.16 -4.10
CA PRO A 60 -13.49 -18.20 -3.34
C PRO A 60 -12.45 -19.00 -4.14
N GLU A 61 -12.57 -19.01 -5.47
CA GLU A 61 -11.62 -19.66 -6.38
C GLU A 61 -10.38 -18.78 -6.68
N GLY A 62 -10.31 -17.57 -6.12
CA GLY A 62 -9.19 -16.65 -6.28
C GLY A 62 -9.20 -15.90 -7.63
N LYS A 63 -10.37 -15.50 -8.09
CA LYS A 63 -10.53 -14.63 -9.27
C LYS A 63 -11.07 -13.28 -8.82
N MET A 64 -10.41 -12.19 -9.22
CA MET A 64 -10.93 -10.85 -9.00
C MET A 64 -11.72 -10.40 -10.23
N TYR A 65 -12.88 -9.83 -9.98
CA TYR A 65 -13.66 -9.12 -10.99
C TYR A 65 -13.81 -7.68 -10.57
N THR A 66 -13.68 -6.75 -11.52
CA THR A 66 -13.97 -5.35 -11.32
C THR A 66 -14.91 -4.86 -12.41
N GLY A 67 -15.86 -4.02 -12.01
CA GLY A 67 -16.78 -3.35 -12.91
C GLY A 67 -16.67 -1.85 -12.77
N GLY A 68 -16.84 -1.16 -13.86
CA GLY A 68 -16.67 0.27 -13.87
C GLY A 68 -17.44 1.01 -14.93
N SER A 69 -17.50 2.32 -14.78
CA SER A 69 -18.16 3.22 -15.70
C SER A 69 -17.55 4.61 -15.69
N ASN A 70 -17.55 5.25 -16.86
CA ASN A 70 -17.22 6.66 -17.03
C ASN A 70 -18.48 7.54 -17.17
N ARG A 71 -19.67 6.98 -16.90
CA ARG A 71 -20.92 7.74 -16.97
C ARG A 71 -21.00 8.72 -15.79
N GLY A 72 -21.18 10.00 -16.13
CA GLY A 72 -21.34 11.07 -15.15
C GLY A 72 -20.05 11.54 -14.47
N TRP A 73 -18.99 10.76 -14.50
CA TRP A 73 -17.68 11.08 -13.94
C TRP A 73 -16.57 10.44 -14.80
N GLY A 74 -15.71 11.23 -15.37
CA GLY A 74 -14.61 10.73 -16.19
C GLY A 74 -13.54 9.98 -15.40
N SER A 75 -12.84 9.10 -16.08
CA SER A 75 -11.65 8.40 -15.57
C SER A 75 -10.54 8.41 -16.62
N TRP A 76 -9.38 7.86 -16.26
CA TRP A 76 -8.29 7.63 -17.21
C TRP A 76 -8.57 6.47 -18.18
N GLY A 77 -9.55 5.62 -17.88
CA GLY A 77 -10.03 4.60 -18.80
C GLY A 77 -10.70 5.22 -20.03
N THR A 78 -10.58 4.57 -21.18
CA THR A 78 -11.06 5.08 -22.47
C THR A 78 -12.45 4.57 -22.88
N LYS A 79 -12.95 3.53 -22.17
CA LYS A 79 -14.27 2.94 -22.45
C LYS A 79 -15.35 3.55 -21.55
N LEU A 80 -16.57 3.60 -22.04
CA LEU A 80 -17.70 4.11 -21.27
C LEU A 80 -18.03 3.24 -20.06
N ASP A 81 -17.90 1.93 -20.21
CA ASP A 81 -18.08 0.93 -19.16
C ASP A 81 -17.22 -0.31 -19.47
N SER A 82 -16.93 -1.10 -18.45
CA SER A 82 -16.22 -2.38 -18.56
C SER A 82 -16.53 -3.31 -17.38
N VAL A 83 -16.40 -4.61 -17.64
CA VAL A 83 -16.24 -5.65 -16.63
C VAL A 83 -14.96 -6.42 -16.97
N GLU A 84 -14.05 -6.50 -16.04
CA GLU A 84 -12.74 -7.11 -16.25
C GLU A 84 -12.47 -8.17 -15.19
N ARG A 85 -11.78 -9.25 -15.60
CA ARG A 85 -11.34 -10.33 -14.73
C ARG A 85 -9.83 -10.31 -14.61
N ILE A 86 -9.36 -10.45 -13.40
CA ILE A 86 -7.95 -10.54 -13.05
C ILE A 86 -7.70 -11.93 -12.48
N ASP A 87 -6.80 -12.68 -13.08
CA ASP A 87 -6.35 -13.98 -12.62
C ASP A 87 -4.91 -13.88 -12.11
N TRP A 88 -4.64 -14.48 -10.95
CA TRP A 88 -3.27 -14.55 -10.47
C TRP A 88 -2.43 -15.49 -11.31
N THR A 89 -1.25 -15.04 -11.70
CA THR A 89 -0.32 -15.79 -12.57
C THR A 89 0.45 -16.90 -11.86
N GLY A 90 0.30 -17.05 -10.56
CA GLY A 90 1.10 -17.97 -9.72
C GLY A 90 2.50 -17.43 -9.38
N LYS A 91 2.88 -16.26 -9.89
CA LYS A 91 4.19 -15.65 -9.62
C LYS A 91 4.08 -14.65 -8.47
N ILE A 92 4.74 -14.93 -7.36
CA ILE A 92 4.82 -13.98 -6.23
C ILE A 92 5.72 -12.81 -6.65
N PRO A 93 5.24 -11.55 -6.67
CA PRO A 93 6.08 -10.38 -6.91
C PRO A 93 6.98 -10.11 -5.68
N PHE A 94 7.98 -9.22 -5.82
CA PHE A 94 8.65 -8.63 -4.66
C PHE A 94 7.90 -7.35 -4.29
N GLU A 95 7.26 -7.35 -3.12
CA GLU A 95 6.36 -6.28 -2.65
C GLU A 95 6.52 -6.05 -1.15
N ILE A 96 6.21 -4.83 -0.71
CA ILE A 96 5.90 -4.58 0.70
C ILE A 96 4.57 -5.28 0.99
N HIS A 97 4.59 -6.31 1.85
CA HIS A 97 3.41 -7.08 2.20
C HIS A 97 2.53 -6.34 3.22
N GLN A 98 3.16 -5.80 4.28
CA GLN A 98 2.51 -5.02 5.33
C GLN A 98 3.44 -3.88 5.77
N MET A 99 2.85 -2.82 6.29
CA MET A 99 3.52 -1.74 6.99
C MET A 99 2.81 -1.53 8.32
N ARG A 100 3.51 -1.82 9.43
CA ARG A 100 2.96 -1.75 10.79
C ARG A 100 3.61 -0.62 11.56
N ALA A 101 2.79 0.12 12.32
CA ALA A 101 3.31 1.12 13.24
C ALA A 101 4.11 0.48 14.38
N ARG A 102 5.16 1.17 14.80
CA ARG A 102 5.95 0.93 16.00
C ARG A 102 6.05 2.24 16.78
N SER A 103 6.53 2.17 18.02
CA SER A 103 6.63 3.35 18.89
C SER A 103 7.53 4.46 18.34
N ASP A 104 8.44 4.14 17.41
CA ASP A 104 9.45 5.04 16.87
C ASP A 104 9.51 5.05 15.34
N GLY A 105 8.59 4.38 14.65
CA GLY A 105 8.59 4.28 13.20
C GLY A 105 7.72 3.15 12.67
N PHE A 106 8.25 2.35 11.74
CA PHE A 106 7.49 1.29 11.09
C PHE A 106 8.27 -0.02 10.97
N GLU A 107 7.54 -1.12 10.95
CA GLU A 107 8.01 -2.41 10.49
C GLU A 107 7.36 -2.74 9.15
N LEU A 108 8.20 -3.03 8.16
CA LEU A 108 7.79 -3.49 6.85
C LEU A 108 7.98 -5.00 6.77
N THR A 109 6.97 -5.73 6.28
CA THR A 109 7.15 -7.12 5.88
C THR A 109 7.11 -7.23 4.37
N PHE A 110 7.69 -8.29 3.82
CA PHE A 110 7.85 -8.46 2.37
C PHE A 110 7.31 -9.80 1.90
N THR A 111 6.89 -9.87 0.65
CA THR A 111 6.45 -11.11 -0.01
C THR A 111 7.61 -12.04 -0.38
N ARG A 112 8.84 -11.53 -0.40
CA ARG A 112 10.10 -12.24 -0.67
C ARG A 112 11.21 -11.67 0.20
N PRO A 113 12.24 -12.45 0.55
CA PRO A 113 13.36 -11.95 1.32
C PRO A 113 14.08 -10.79 0.62
N ILE A 114 14.37 -9.73 1.38
CA ILE A 114 15.18 -8.60 0.94
C ILE A 114 16.67 -8.95 0.99
N ASN A 115 17.46 -8.30 0.16
CA ASN A 115 18.90 -8.29 0.28
C ASN A 115 19.30 -7.28 1.37
N PRO A 116 19.88 -7.71 2.52
CA PRO A 116 20.23 -6.79 3.60
C PRO A 116 21.18 -5.66 3.16
N ALA A 117 22.04 -5.91 2.19
CA ALA A 117 22.95 -4.89 1.66
C ALA A 117 22.23 -3.74 0.94
N SER A 118 20.97 -3.95 0.49
CA SER A 118 20.14 -2.90 -0.08
C SER A 118 19.34 -2.11 0.96
N ALA A 119 19.24 -2.59 2.21
CA ALA A 119 18.51 -1.94 3.29
C ALA A 119 19.36 -0.85 3.95
N LYS A 120 19.48 0.29 3.28
CA LYS A 120 20.24 1.47 3.74
C LYS A 120 19.29 2.66 3.87
N PRO A 121 19.56 3.67 4.72
CA PRO A 121 18.73 4.88 4.78
C PRO A 121 18.52 5.53 3.42
N SER A 122 19.55 5.58 2.57
CA SER A 122 19.48 6.12 1.20
C SER A 122 18.62 5.32 0.23
N SER A 123 18.13 4.15 0.62
CA SER A 123 17.22 3.32 -0.18
C SER A 123 15.76 3.73 0.01
N PHE A 124 15.49 4.65 0.92
CA PHE A 124 14.16 5.10 1.29
C PHE A 124 14.04 6.61 1.18
N SER A 125 12.83 7.08 1.00
CA SER A 125 12.40 8.45 1.30
C SER A 125 11.06 8.41 2.02
N CYS A 126 10.80 9.41 2.84
CA CYS A 126 9.52 9.54 3.53
C CYS A 126 9.12 11.01 3.54
N SER A 127 7.86 11.29 3.21
CA SER A 127 7.20 12.55 3.54
C SER A 127 6.00 12.26 4.44
N ALA A 128 5.65 13.21 5.28
CA ALA A 128 4.47 13.10 6.14
C ALA A 128 3.64 14.38 6.04
N TYR A 129 2.32 14.24 5.93
CA TYR A 129 1.41 15.35 5.76
C TYR A 129 0.03 15.03 6.33
N THR A 130 -0.78 16.06 6.54
CA THR A 130 -2.16 15.93 6.99
C THR A 130 -3.13 16.66 6.06
N TYR A 131 -4.41 16.47 6.27
CA TYR A 131 -5.51 17.11 5.54
C TYR A 131 -6.44 17.85 6.50
N ARG A 132 -6.98 18.97 6.04
CA ARG A 132 -8.03 19.68 6.78
C ARG A 132 -9.40 19.14 6.39
N TYR A 133 -10.14 18.63 7.36
CA TYR A 133 -11.57 18.35 7.17
C TYR A 133 -12.35 19.68 7.06
N SER A 134 -12.98 19.92 5.92
CA SER A 134 -13.71 21.15 5.64
C SER A 134 -14.93 20.88 4.76
N LYS A 135 -15.78 21.90 4.56
CA LYS A 135 -16.91 21.83 3.61
C LYS A 135 -16.46 21.85 2.14
N GLY A 136 -15.24 22.30 1.86
CA GLY A 136 -14.69 22.35 0.51
C GLY A 136 -14.43 20.95 -0.03
N TYR A 137 -14.50 20.80 -1.36
CA TYR A 137 -14.10 19.56 -2.02
C TYR A 137 -12.58 19.45 -2.02
N GLY A 138 -12.10 18.38 -1.39
CA GLY A 138 -10.66 18.14 -1.25
C GLY A 138 -10.00 19.00 -0.18
N SER A 139 -8.73 18.73 0.06
CA SER A 139 -7.81 19.52 0.87
C SER A 139 -6.42 19.41 0.27
N PRO A 140 -5.64 20.49 0.24
CA PRO A 140 -4.21 20.36 -0.02
C PRO A 140 -3.55 19.56 1.11
N GLU A 141 -2.39 19.01 0.81
CA GLU A 141 -1.50 18.47 1.84
C GLU A 141 -0.99 19.62 2.71
N LEU A 142 -1.08 19.45 4.02
CA LEU A 142 -0.72 20.45 5.02
C LEU A 142 0.32 19.89 5.98
N GLU A 143 1.06 20.77 6.66
CA GLU A 143 2.04 20.39 7.67
C GLU A 143 3.05 19.36 7.15
N ASN A 144 3.56 19.59 5.93
CA ASN A 144 4.50 18.71 5.27
C ASN A 144 5.82 18.63 6.08
N ILE A 145 6.26 17.40 6.33
CA ILE A 145 7.47 17.05 7.07
C ILE A 145 8.20 15.97 6.26
N ASP A 146 9.53 16.07 6.20
CA ASP A 146 10.40 15.02 5.65
C ASP A 146 11.19 14.39 6.82
N PRO A 147 10.68 13.29 7.42
CA PRO A 147 11.33 12.64 8.54
C PRO A 147 12.68 12.04 8.16
N GLU A 148 13.66 12.14 9.05
CA GLU A 148 14.90 11.38 8.92
C GLU A 148 14.63 9.89 9.10
N ILE A 149 15.28 9.07 8.27
CA ILE A 149 15.11 7.62 8.26
C ILE A 149 16.38 6.95 8.78
N GLU A 150 16.21 6.07 9.77
CA GLU A 150 17.22 5.14 10.25
C GLU A 150 16.74 3.70 10.01
N VAL A 151 17.60 2.85 9.42
CA VAL A 151 17.34 1.41 9.33
C VAL A 151 17.82 0.76 10.62
N VAL A 152 16.88 0.25 11.43
CA VAL A 152 17.17 -0.30 12.75
C VAL A 152 17.65 -1.75 12.64
N SER A 153 16.91 -2.58 11.88
CA SER A 153 17.23 -4.01 11.74
C SER A 153 16.58 -4.63 10.52
N VAL A 154 17.20 -5.67 10.03
CA VAL A 154 16.62 -6.63 9.06
C VAL A 154 16.55 -7.96 9.76
N ALA A 155 15.41 -8.65 9.68
CA ALA A 155 15.26 -10.00 10.24
C ALA A 155 16.16 -11.01 9.52
N ASP A 156 16.57 -12.06 10.22
CA ASP A 156 17.49 -13.09 9.68
C ASP A 156 16.94 -13.80 8.43
N ASP A 157 15.61 -13.95 8.35
CA ASP A 157 14.93 -14.54 7.19
C ASP A 157 14.76 -13.55 6.02
N GLY A 158 15.12 -12.27 6.24
CA GLY A 158 14.97 -11.18 5.28
C GLY A 158 13.53 -10.79 4.98
N LEU A 159 12.54 -11.33 5.69
CA LEU A 159 11.12 -11.07 5.42
C LEU A 159 10.56 -9.85 6.16
N SER A 160 11.33 -9.27 7.06
CA SER A 160 10.96 -8.00 7.70
C SER A 160 12.14 -7.06 7.89
N LEU A 161 11.80 -5.77 7.99
CA LEU A 161 12.73 -4.66 8.16
C LEU A 161 12.09 -3.64 9.10
N ARG A 162 12.85 -3.15 10.07
CA ARG A 162 12.45 -2.01 10.93
C ARG A 162 13.16 -0.74 10.51
N ILE A 163 12.37 0.32 10.40
CA ILE A 163 12.84 1.70 10.23
C ILE A 163 12.35 2.57 11.39
N LYS A 164 13.17 3.52 11.77
CA LYS A 164 12.82 4.60 12.69
C LYS A 164 12.66 5.88 11.87
N LEU A 165 11.69 6.71 12.25
CA LEU A 165 11.45 8.02 11.66
C LEU A 165 11.57 9.11 12.73
N THR A 166 12.25 10.21 12.38
CA THR A 166 12.39 11.34 13.26
C THR A 166 12.07 12.65 12.53
N PRO A 167 10.95 13.33 12.85
CA PRO A 167 9.93 12.93 13.81
C PRO A 167 8.97 11.85 13.26
N LEU A 168 8.34 11.08 14.15
CA LEU A 168 7.17 10.26 13.85
C LEU A 168 5.92 11.02 14.30
N THR A 169 5.07 11.44 13.36
CA THR A 169 4.01 12.40 13.63
C THR A 169 2.62 11.76 13.56
N LYS A 170 1.92 11.74 14.71
CA LYS A 170 0.53 11.28 14.82
C LYS A 170 -0.41 12.20 14.04
N GLY A 171 -1.47 11.63 13.43
CA GLY A 171 -2.46 12.36 12.64
C GLY A 171 -2.00 12.68 11.21
N HIS A 172 -0.88 12.11 10.79
CA HIS A 172 -0.32 12.31 9.45
C HIS A 172 -0.39 11.03 8.61
N VAL A 173 -0.50 11.22 7.32
CA VAL A 173 -0.17 10.18 6.33
C VAL A 173 1.34 10.19 6.14
N HIS A 174 1.97 9.03 6.28
CA HIS A 174 3.39 8.82 5.98
C HIS A 174 3.49 8.13 4.62
N GLU A 175 3.96 8.87 3.63
CA GLU A 175 4.27 8.34 2.31
C GLU A 175 5.72 7.85 2.31
N LEU A 176 5.89 6.54 2.43
CA LEU A 176 7.19 5.88 2.45
C LEU A 176 7.47 5.25 1.09
N ALA A 177 8.50 5.71 0.41
CA ALA A 177 9.01 5.11 -0.80
C ALA A 177 10.32 4.35 -0.53
N ALA A 178 10.50 3.19 -1.17
CA ALA A 178 11.65 2.32 -0.99
C ALA A 178 12.29 1.88 -2.33
N PRO A 179 12.63 2.80 -3.25
CA PRO A 179 13.11 2.48 -4.60
C PRO A 179 14.47 1.78 -4.61
N GLY A 180 15.25 1.92 -3.53
CA GLY A 180 16.58 1.30 -3.40
C GLY A 180 16.53 -0.16 -2.94
N LEU A 181 15.41 -0.65 -2.41
CA LEU A 181 15.31 -2.03 -1.94
C LEU A 181 15.39 -3.05 -3.09
N ARG A 182 16.05 -4.17 -2.80
CA ARG A 182 16.16 -5.31 -3.71
C ARG A 182 15.90 -6.60 -2.95
N SER A 183 15.25 -7.57 -3.60
CA SER A 183 15.19 -8.93 -3.07
C SER A 183 16.57 -9.59 -3.11
N ILE A 184 16.76 -10.72 -2.42
CA ILE A 184 18.00 -11.53 -2.53
C ILE A 184 18.31 -11.98 -3.97
N LYS A 185 17.31 -11.99 -4.86
CA LYS A 185 17.46 -12.28 -6.29
C LYS A 185 17.67 -11.02 -7.15
N GLY A 186 17.87 -9.85 -6.54
CA GLY A 186 18.10 -8.58 -7.22
C GLY A 186 16.85 -7.93 -7.82
N LEU A 187 15.64 -8.45 -7.57
CA LEU A 187 14.40 -7.87 -8.08
C LEU A 187 14.10 -6.55 -7.35
N PRO A 188 13.70 -5.47 -8.04
CA PRO A 188 13.13 -4.29 -7.41
C PRO A 188 11.73 -4.59 -6.86
N LEU A 189 11.25 -3.73 -5.96
CA LEU A 189 9.82 -3.72 -5.60
C LEU A 189 8.98 -3.44 -6.86
N LEU A 190 7.86 -4.15 -6.99
CA LEU A 190 6.90 -3.89 -8.08
C LEU A 190 6.18 -2.57 -7.85
N HIS A 191 5.80 -2.29 -6.58
CA HIS A 191 5.29 -1.00 -6.14
C HIS A 191 6.15 -0.51 -4.97
N GLU A 192 6.77 0.64 -5.16
CA GLU A 192 7.83 1.13 -4.26
C GLU A 192 7.28 1.93 -3.08
N THR A 193 6.01 2.37 -3.15
CA THR A 193 5.44 3.34 -2.20
C THR A 193 4.31 2.73 -1.37
N ALA A 194 4.33 3.05 -0.08
CA ALA A 194 3.28 2.76 0.90
C ALA A 194 2.80 4.07 1.55
N TYR A 195 1.49 4.21 1.71
CA TYR A 195 0.83 5.37 2.32
C TYR A 195 0.20 4.95 3.64
N TYR A 196 0.85 5.24 4.76
CA TYR A 196 0.35 4.85 6.08
C TYR A 196 -0.30 6.02 6.81
N THR A 197 -1.59 5.89 7.16
CA THR A 197 -2.30 6.85 8.01
C THR A 197 -2.06 6.51 9.48
N LEU A 198 -1.25 7.30 10.17
CA LEU A 198 -0.87 7.07 11.57
C LEU A 198 -1.81 7.82 12.53
N ASN A 199 -2.87 7.15 12.96
CA ASN A 199 -3.84 7.73 13.92
C ASN A 199 -3.36 7.59 15.37
N GLU A 200 -2.67 6.50 15.71
CA GLU A 200 -2.15 6.20 17.05
C GLU A 200 -0.73 5.64 16.95
N ILE A 201 0.13 6.04 17.88
CA ILE A 201 1.48 5.49 18.05
C ILE A 201 1.38 4.37 19.10
N PRO A 202 1.82 3.12 18.77
CA PRO A 202 1.86 2.03 19.76
C PRO A 202 2.81 2.36 20.90
N GLN A 203 2.48 1.88 22.10
CA GLN A 203 3.33 2.00 23.29
C GLN A 203 4.50 1.02 23.25
#